data_dc8e67bfd4a8cc5cf4006248dbcd5cb9
#
_entry.id   dc8e67bfd4a8cc5cf4006248dbcd5cb9
#
_cell.length_a   1.000
_cell.length_b   1.000
_cell.length_c   1.000
_cell.angle_alpha   90.00
_cell.angle_beta   90.00
_cell.angle_gamma   90.00
#
_symmetry.space_group_name_H-M   'P 1'
#
loop_
_entity.id
_entity.type
_entity.pdbx_description
1 polymer ?
#
loop_
_entity_poly.entity_id
_entity_poly.type
_entity_poly.pdbx_seq_one_letter_code
_entity_poly.pdbx_strand_id
1 'polypeptide(L)'
;DYGPAIFNAFSGATVIGCREFLIAYNINLNTKDKRLATDIAFEIREQGRSKRIKNPESPNLLDGEIVRNEDGSPVKVPGLFKDIKAIGWYVSDYNRAQISINFINYKVSSIHDVFDAVCNLAEERGVRVTGSELVGLVPKDALVLAGKHFLTKQNHTLGVVERDIIECAVQSLGLNDVSKFNPSEKIIEYALESNDGLMDLSSRNLVSLISDSSPAPGGGSVAALAGTLGAALLSMVGSLTHEKKEYLSSREKMNEI
;
A
#
# COMPACT_ATOMS: atom_id res chain seq x y z
N ASP A 1 23.49 -0.31 24.30
CA ASP A 1 22.72 -0.40 25.55
C ASP A 1 23.08 0.79 26.44
N TYR A 2 22.08 1.41 27.05
CA TYR A 2 22.22 2.56 27.93
C TYR A 2 21.82 2.16 29.35
N GLY A 3 22.61 2.60 30.34
CA GLY A 3 22.36 2.32 31.75
C GLY A 3 23.08 1.03 32.25
N PRO A 4 22.88 0.69 33.54
CA PRO A 4 23.49 -0.51 34.12
C PRO A 4 22.82 -1.76 33.53
N ALA A 5 23.62 -2.83 33.30
CA ALA A 5 23.16 -4.12 32.80
C ALA A 5 22.36 -4.93 33.85
N ILE A 6 21.55 -4.25 34.64
CA ILE A 6 20.72 -4.84 35.70
C ILE A 6 19.27 -4.56 35.33
N PHE A 7 18.48 -5.63 35.22
CA PHE A 7 17.03 -5.50 34.96
C PHE A 7 16.34 -4.77 36.12
N ASN A 8 15.65 -3.67 35.84
CA ASN A 8 14.83 -2.98 36.78
C ASN A 8 13.40 -3.53 36.75
N ALA A 9 13.04 -4.31 37.76
CA ALA A 9 11.73 -4.96 37.83
C ALA A 9 10.56 -3.97 37.94
N PHE A 10 10.80 -2.72 38.37
CA PHE A 10 9.79 -1.70 38.51
C PHE A 10 9.53 -0.93 37.20
N SER A 11 10.56 -0.51 36.50
CA SER A 11 10.44 0.27 35.25
C SER A 11 10.57 -0.58 33.98
N GLY A 12 11.02 -1.83 34.09
CA GLY A 12 11.22 -2.70 32.93
C GLY A 12 12.38 -2.27 32.03
N ALA A 13 12.25 -2.56 30.73
CA ALA A 13 13.18 -2.18 29.70
C ALA A 13 12.44 -1.60 28.48
N THR A 14 13.05 -0.59 27.84
CA THR A 14 12.51 0.04 26.63
C THR A 14 13.41 -0.29 25.45
N VAL A 15 12.81 -0.80 24.38
CA VAL A 15 13.49 -1.02 23.11
C VAL A 15 13.31 0.24 22.24
N ILE A 16 14.43 0.81 21.81
CA ILE A 16 14.46 1.98 20.95
C ILE A 16 15.10 1.57 19.62
N GLY A 17 14.47 1.94 18.50
CA GLY A 17 14.97 1.66 17.16
C GLY A 17 14.49 2.71 16.18
N CYS A 18 15.14 2.75 15.00
CA CYS A 18 14.73 3.56 13.87
C CYS A 18 14.38 2.63 12.70
N ARG A 19 13.30 2.92 11.99
CA ARG A 19 12.85 2.17 10.81
C ARG A 19 12.09 3.09 9.86
N GLU A 20 11.87 2.62 8.63
CA GLU A 20 10.91 3.22 7.71
C GLU A 20 9.48 3.23 8.29
N PHE A 21 8.58 4.02 7.70
CA PHE A 21 7.17 3.99 8.11
C PHE A 21 6.62 2.58 8.00
N LEU A 22 6.15 2.05 9.11
CA LEU A 22 5.43 0.78 9.10
C LEU A 22 4.02 1.01 8.60
N ILE A 23 3.57 0.19 7.65
CA ILE A 23 2.19 0.18 7.21
C ILE A 23 1.52 -1.07 7.81
N ALA A 24 0.50 -0.85 8.63
CA ALA A 24 -0.37 -1.91 9.14
C ALA A 24 -1.55 -2.09 8.18
N TYR A 25 -1.69 -3.29 7.64
CA TYR A 25 -2.62 -3.58 6.56
C TYR A 25 -3.27 -4.94 6.77
N ASN A 26 -4.57 -5.01 6.63
CA ASN A 26 -5.34 -6.24 6.81
C ASN A 26 -6.10 -6.58 5.54
N ILE A 27 -6.06 -7.83 5.11
CA ILE A 27 -6.79 -8.34 3.95
C ILE A 27 -7.89 -9.27 4.43
N ASN A 28 -9.13 -9.00 4.01
CA ASN A 28 -10.33 -9.71 4.42
C ASN A 28 -10.62 -10.89 3.50
N LEU A 29 -10.99 -12.02 4.07
CA LEU A 29 -11.42 -13.22 3.34
C LEU A 29 -12.91 -13.49 3.54
N ASN A 30 -13.55 -14.10 2.54
CA ASN A 30 -14.96 -14.53 2.60
C ASN A 30 -15.19 -15.79 3.45
N THR A 31 -14.36 -16.04 4.44
CA THR A 31 -14.43 -17.21 5.33
C THR A 31 -14.29 -16.81 6.78
N LYS A 32 -14.76 -17.66 7.69
CA LYS A 32 -14.51 -17.56 9.15
C LYS A 32 -13.31 -18.39 9.59
N ASP A 33 -12.81 -19.24 8.72
CA ASP A 33 -11.68 -20.14 9.06
C ASP A 33 -10.35 -19.38 9.08
N LYS A 34 -9.93 -19.01 10.30
CA LYS A 34 -8.63 -18.36 10.53
C LYS A 34 -7.43 -19.22 10.10
N ARG A 35 -7.61 -20.55 9.94
CA ARG A 35 -6.52 -21.44 9.52
C ARG A 35 -6.13 -21.18 8.07
N LEU A 36 -7.10 -20.90 7.20
CA LEU A 36 -6.85 -20.50 5.82
C LEU A 36 -6.10 -19.16 5.76
N ALA A 37 -6.53 -18.17 6.55
CA ALA A 37 -5.81 -16.90 6.66
C ALA A 37 -4.38 -17.08 7.20
N THR A 38 -4.19 -17.97 8.19
CA THR A 38 -2.88 -18.28 8.76
C THR A 38 -1.98 -18.99 7.75
N ASP A 39 -2.55 -19.87 6.94
CA ASP A 39 -1.80 -20.59 5.90
C ASP A 39 -1.27 -19.62 4.83
N ILE A 40 -2.10 -18.70 4.36
CA ILE A 40 -1.70 -17.63 3.43
C ILE A 40 -0.66 -16.69 4.08
N ALA A 41 -0.89 -16.28 5.34
CA ALA A 41 0.03 -15.41 6.07
C ALA A 41 1.44 -16.01 6.17
N PHE A 42 1.53 -17.34 6.37
CA PHE A 42 2.82 -18.04 6.45
C PHE A 42 3.54 -18.11 5.10
N GLU A 43 2.82 -18.01 4.01
CA GLU A 43 3.39 -18.05 2.67
C GLU A 43 3.93 -16.69 2.23
N ILE A 44 3.25 -15.60 2.61
CA ILE A 44 3.66 -14.26 2.21
C ILE A 44 4.74 -13.65 3.12
N ARG A 45 4.76 -13.96 4.43
CA ARG A 45 5.68 -13.31 5.40
C ARG A 45 7.13 -13.76 5.21
N GLU A 46 8.10 -12.88 5.46
CA GLU A 46 9.53 -13.17 5.30
C GLU A 46 10.00 -14.44 6.03
N GLN A 47 9.56 -14.64 7.28
CA GLN A 47 9.91 -15.83 8.06
C GLN A 47 9.42 -17.14 7.42
N GLY A 48 8.43 -17.05 6.53
CA GLY A 48 7.86 -18.21 5.87
C GLY A 48 7.18 -19.19 6.82
N ARG A 49 7.32 -20.47 6.51
CA ARG A 49 6.68 -21.59 7.21
C ARG A 49 7.62 -22.75 7.47
N SER A 50 7.24 -23.67 8.34
CA SER A 50 7.83 -24.99 8.39
C SER A 50 7.32 -25.81 7.20
N LYS A 51 8.23 -26.50 6.50
CA LYS A 51 7.89 -27.43 5.41
C LYS A 51 6.97 -28.52 5.95
N ARG A 52 5.90 -28.83 5.22
CA ARG A 52 4.95 -29.87 5.59
C ARG A 52 4.71 -30.83 4.43
N ILE A 53 4.47 -32.07 4.75
CA ILE A 53 3.95 -33.09 3.82
C ILE A 53 2.44 -32.89 3.81
N LYS A 54 1.84 -32.73 2.60
CA LYS A 54 0.40 -32.51 2.48
C LYS A 54 -0.38 -33.73 3.02
N ASN A 55 -1.34 -33.48 3.89
CA ASN A 55 -2.28 -34.51 4.29
C ASN A 55 -3.30 -34.74 3.15
N PRO A 56 -3.43 -35.95 2.58
CA PRO A 56 -4.39 -36.22 1.51
C PRO A 56 -5.86 -35.99 1.90
N GLU A 57 -6.16 -36.12 3.19
CA GLU A 57 -7.53 -35.99 3.72
C GLU A 57 -7.92 -34.54 4.05
N SER A 58 -6.99 -33.58 3.95
CA SER A 58 -7.25 -32.18 4.26
C SER A 58 -6.74 -31.25 3.15
N PRO A 59 -7.56 -30.28 2.72
CA PRO A 59 -7.13 -29.23 1.80
C PRO A 59 -6.16 -28.24 2.45
N ASN A 60 -6.12 -28.18 3.80
CA ASN A 60 -5.30 -27.23 4.54
C ASN A 60 -3.90 -27.78 4.79
N LEU A 61 -2.89 -27.11 4.26
CA LEU A 61 -1.49 -27.53 4.43
C LEU A 61 -1.04 -27.56 5.91
N LEU A 62 -1.71 -26.79 6.78
CA LEU A 62 -1.41 -26.79 8.22
C LEU A 62 -1.74 -28.12 8.93
N ASP A 63 -2.53 -28.99 8.30
CA ASP A 63 -2.81 -30.33 8.81
C ASP A 63 -1.76 -31.37 8.40
N GLY A 64 -0.83 -30.98 7.54
CA GLY A 64 0.27 -31.82 7.12
C GLY A 64 1.33 -32.00 8.20
N GLU A 65 2.06 -33.12 8.14
CA GLU A 65 3.17 -33.41 9.02
C GLU A 65 4.36 -32.48 8.77
N ILE A 66 4.99 -31.98 9.84
CA ILE A 66 6.16 -31.10 9.73
C ILE A 66 7.40 -31.95 9.37
N VAL A 67 8.04 -31.60 8.27
CA VAL A 67 9.34 -32.17 7.88
C VAL A 67 10.43 -31.64 8.82
N ARG A 68 11.24 -32.55 9.39
CA ARG A 68 12.29 -32.19 10.32
C ARG A 68 13.67 -32.59 9.77
N ASN A 69 14.66 -31.79 10.17
CA ASN A 69 16.09 -32.12 9.97
C ASN A 69 16.52 -33.24 10.89
N GLU A 70 17.75 -33.74 10.72
CA GLU A 70 18.36 -34.79 11.57
C GLU A 70 18.46 -34.38 13.05
N ASP A 71 18.60 -33.09 13.33
CA ASP A 71 18.65 -32.52 14.68
C ASP A 71 17.24 -32.32 15.31
N GLY A 72 16.17 -32.73 14.62
CA GLY A 72 14.80 -32.60 15.05
C GLY A 72 14.18 -31.19 14.80
N SER A 73 14.94 -30.21 14.31
CA SER A 73 14.44 -28.88 13.97
C SER A 73 13.54 -28.92 12.72
N PRO A 74 12.50 -28.06 12.62
CA PRO A 74 11.68 -28.00 11.43
C PRO A 74 12.44 -27.45 10.22
N VAL A 75 12.33 -28.10 9.07
CA VAL A 75 12.81 -27.54 7.80
C VAL A 75 12.00 -26.28 7.49
N LYS A 76 12.67 -25.16 7.24
CA LYS A 76 12.05 -23.89 6.94
C LYS A 76 11.94 -23.66 5.43
N VAL A 77 10.82 -23.08 5.02
CA VAL A 77 10.59 -22.57 3.67
C VAL A 77 10.39 -21.06 3.81
N PRO A 78 11.22 -20.24 3.17
CA PRO A 78 11.06 -18.79 3.21
C PRO A 78 9.71 -18.38 2.59
N GLY A 79 9.20 -17.24 2.99
CA GLY A 79 8.01 -16.68 2.37
C GLY A 79 8.33 -15.91 1.09
N LEU A 80 7.27 -15.45 0.43
CA LEU A 80 7.36 -14.79 -0.88
C LEU A 80 7.98 -13.38 -0.79
N PHE A 81 7.76 -12.67 0.32
CA PHE A 81 8.14 -11.26 0.46
C PHE A 81 9.10 -11.03 1.61
N LYS A 82 10.02 -10.09 1.43
CA LYS A 82 10.92 -9.58 2.46
C LYS A 82 10.28 -8.41 3.21
N ASP A 83 10.77 -8.10 4.40
CA ASP A 83 10.30 -6.99 5.23
C ASP A 83 8.80 -7.03 5.53
N ILE A 84 8.22 -8.23 5.54
CA ILE A 84 6.81 -8.46 5.87
C ILE A 84 6.67 -9.40 7.06
N LYS A 85 5.84 -8.97 8.02
CA LYS A 85 5.30 -9.83 9.07
C LYS A 85 3.82 -10.03 8.81
N ALA A 86 3.34 -11.26 8.93
CA ALA A 86 1.92 -11.56 8.74
C ALA A 86 1.46 -12.69 9.65
N ILE A 87 0.20 -12.56 10.08
CA ILE A 87 -0.54 -13.58 10.84
C ILE A 87 -1.96 -13.69 10.30
N GLY A 88 -2.57 -14.87 10.44
CA GLY A 88 -4.00 -15.04 10.22
C GLY A 88 -4.78 -14.97 11.53
N TRP A 89 -5.91 -14.28 11.54
CA TRP A 89 -6.80 -14.20 12.69
C TRP A 89 -8.26 -14.17 12.27
N TYR A 90 -9.16 -14.21 13.24
CA TYR A 90 -10.59 -14.04 13.03
C TYR A 90 -11.06 -12.77 13.75
N VAL A 91 -11.81 -11.94 13.04
CA VAL A 91 -12.35 -10.70 13.58
C VAL A 91 -13.86 -10.87 13.76
N SER A 92 -14.29 -10.86 15.02
CA SER A 92 -15.70 -11.04 15.38
C SER A 92 -16.60 -9.93 14.82
N ASP A 93 -16.13 -8.70 14.85
CA ASP A 93 -16.88 -7.51 14.44
C ASP A 93 -17.22 -7.52 12.95
N TYR A 94 -16.33 -8.11 12.13
CA TYR A 94 -16.52 -8.26 10.69
C TYR A 94 -17.02 -9.66 10.31
N ASN A 95 -17.08 -10.59 11.28
CA ASN A 95 -17.51 -11.98 11.10
C ASN A 95 -16.75 -12.70 9.98
N ARG A 96 -15.45 -12.44 9.86
CA ARG A 96 -14.58 -12.99 8.83
C ARG A 96 -13.14 -13.18 9.28
N ALA A 97 -12.40 -14.04 8.60
CA ALA A 97 -10.97 -14.18 8.78
C ALA A 97 -10.22 -13.08 8.03
N GLN A 98 -9.14 -12.61 8.63
CA GLN A 98 -8.24 -11.61 8.05
C GLN A 98 -6.80 -12.11 8.05
N ILE A 99 -6.04 -11.63 7.08
CA ILE A 99 -4.58 -11.69 7.09
C ILE A 99 -4.10 -10.32 7.54
N SER A 100 -3.55 -10.25 8.76
CA SER A 100 -2.97 -9.03 9.32
C SER A 100 -1.50 -8.95 8.97
N ILE A 101 -1.11 -7.85 8.34
CA ILE A 101 0.20 -7.65 7.72
C ILE A 101 0.82 -6.36 8.25
N ASN A 102 2.12 -6.44 8.60
CA ASN A 102 2.94 -5.27 8.84
C ASN A 102 4.02 -5.20 7.77
N PHE A 103 3.98 -4.16 6.95
CA PHE A 103 5.06 -3.80 6.04
C PHE A 103 6.13 -3.06 6.83
N ILE A 104 7.28 -3.68 7.00
CA ILE A 104 8.43 -3.05 7.69
C ILE A 104 9.09 -2.03 6.75
N ASN A 105 9.13 -2.37 5.45
CA ASN A 105 9.59 -1.48 4.40
C ASN A 105 8.74 -1.71 3.13
N TYR A 106 7.77 -0.82 2.89
CA TYR A 106 6.87 -0.90 1.73
C TYR A 106 7.57 -0.62 0.37
N LYS A 107 8.81 -0.09 0.40
CA LYS A 107 9.64 0.11 -0.79
C LYS A 107 10.30 -1.19 -1.25
N VAL A 108 10.46 -2.17 -0.35
CA VAL A 108 10.99 -3.51 -0.67
C VAL A 108 9.87 -4.45 -1.08
N SER A 109 8.75 -4.40 -0.38
CA SER A 109 7.55 -5.20 -0.69
C SER A 109 6.35 -4.27 -0.70
N SER A 110 5.78 -4.05 -1.89
CA SER A 110 4.69 -3.10 -2.07
C SER A 110 3.34 -3.66 -1.61
N ILE A 111 2.42 -2.77 -1.25
CA ILE A 111 1.06 -3.16 -0.83
C ILE A 111 0.35 -3.93 -1.96
N HIS A 112 0.46 -3.45 -3.19
CA HIS A 112 -0.24 -4.03 -4.34
C HIS A 112 0.31 -5.40 -4.74
N ASP A 113 1.63 -5.63 -4.68
CA ASP A 113 2.21 -6.93 -4.98
C ASP A 113 1.77 -7.99 -3.96
N VAL A 114 1.75 -7.60 -2.68
CA VAL A 114 1.29 -8.49 -1.60
C VAL A 114 -0.20 -8.75 -1.73
N PHE A 115 -1.01 -7.73 -2.05
CA PHE A 115 -2.45 -7.88 -2.26
C PHE A 115 -2.75 -8.84 -3.42
N ASP A 116 -2.10 -8.66 -4.58
CA ASP A 116 -2.24 -9.54 -5.73
C ASP A 116 -1.85 -11.00 -5.40
N ALA A 117 -0.72 -11.18 -4.69
CA ALA A 117 -0.29 -12.51 -4.26
C ALA A 117 -1.31 -13.15 -3.31
N VAL A 118 -1.85 -12.39 -2.36
CA VAL A 118 -2.89 -12.90 -1.44
C VAL A 118 -4.17 -13.26 -2.19
N CYS A 119 -4.58 -12.49 -3.21
CA CYS A 119 -5.73 -12.82 -4.05
C CYS A 119 -5.53 -14.18 -4.73
N ASN A 120 -4.38 -14.41 -5.35
CA ASN A 120 -4.04 -15.66 -6.01
C ASN A 120 -4.01 -16.84 -5.03
N LEU A 121 -3.34 -16.66 -3.88
CA LEU A 121 -3.24 -17.69 -2.84
C LEU A 121 -4.60 -18.02 -2.19
N ALA A 122 -5.49 -17.05 -2.11
CA ALA A 122 -6.86 -17.25 -1.63
C ALA A 122 -7.67 -18.08 -2.63
N GLU A 123 -7.58 -17.76 -3.93
CA GLU A 123 -8.27 -18.50 -4.99
C GLU A 123 -7.81 -19.95 -5.06
N GLU A 124 -6.51 -20.22 -4.96
CA GLU A 124 -5.95 -21.59 -4.89
C GLU A 124 -6.52 -22.41 -3.73
N ARG A 125 -6.97 -21.75 -2.67
CA ARG A 125 -7.57 -22.36 -1.46
C ARG A 125 -9.10 -22.36 -1.47
N GLY A 126 -9.71 -21.96 -2.58
CA GLY A 126 -11.17 -21.92 -2.73
C GLY A 126 -11.86 -20.83 -1.91
N VAL A 127 -11.11 -19.82 -1.46
CA VAL A 127 -11.64 -18.61 -0.79
C VAL A 127 -11.33 -17.36 -1.61
N ARG A 128 -11.96 -16.25 -1.27
CA ARG A 128 -11.81 -14.99 -1.99
C ARG A 128 -11.51 -13.83 -1.06
N VAL A 129 -10.65 -12.93 -1.51
CA VAL A 129 -10.49 -11.61 -0.89
C VAL A 129 -11.75 -10.80 -1.13
N THR A 130 -12.30 -10.19 -0.09
CA THR A 130 -13.48 -9.31 -0.17
C THR A 130 -13.09 -7.84 -0.22
N GLY A 131 -11.93 -7.50 0.32
CA GLY A 131 -11.37 -6.18 0.39
C GLY A 131 -10.27 -6.12 1.42
N SER A 132 -9.92 -4.93 1.85
CA SER A 132 -8.83 -4.72 2.80
C SER A 132 -9.05 -3.47 3.65
N GLU A 133 -8.18 -3.27 4.64
CA GLU A 133 -8.16 -2.05 5.44
C GLU A 133 -6.73 -1.60 5.76
N LEU A 134 -6.51 -0.31 5.78
CA LEU A 134 -5.31 0.33 6.30
C LEU A 134 -5.57 0.78 7.74
N VAL A 135 -4.75 0.29 8.67
CA VAL A 135 -4.86 0.62 10.09
C VAL A 135 -3.92 1.78 10.40
N GLY A 136 -4.49 2.91 10.84
CA GLY A 136 -3.72 4.14 11.07
C GLY A 136 -3.43 4.93 9.80
N LEU A 137 -2.23 5.49 9.71
CA LEU A 137 -1.79 6.35 8.63
C LEU A 137 -0.93 5.58 7.61
N VAL A 138 -0.90 6.09 6.38
CA VAL A 138 -0.10 5.53 5.28
C VAL A 138 0.66 6.64 4.54
N PRO A 139 1.92 6.42 4.15
CA PRO A 139 2.62 7.34 3.24
C PRO A 139 1.91 7.41 1.88
N LYS A 140 1.77 8.61 1.32
CA LYS A 140 1.13 8.85 0.02
C LYS A 140 1.72 8.00 -1.09
N ASP A 141 3.04 7.90 -1.11
CA ASP A 141 3.80 7.18 -2.13
C ASP A 141 3.39 5.71 -2.24
N ALA A 142 3.07 5.06 -1.12
CA ALA A 142 2.61 3.67 -1.12
C ALA A 142 1.28 3.48 -1.88
N LEU A 143 0.36 4.44 -1.78
CA LEU A 143 -0.92 4.40 -2.52
C LEU A 143 -0.76 4.86 -3.96
N VAL A 144 0.11 5.83 -4.24
CA VAL A 144 0.42 6.26 -5.61
C VAL A 144 1.03 5.10 -6.40
N LEU A 145 1.99 4.36 -5.81
CA LEU A 145 2.55 3.15 -6.43
C LEU A 145 1.48 2.10 -6.71
N ALA A 146 0.59 1.85 -5.75
CA ALA A 146 -0.52 0.91 -5.93
C ALA A 146 -1.48 1.35 -7.04
N GLY A 147 -1.86 2.63 -7.07
CA GLY A 147 -2.74 3.16 -8.11
C GLY A 147 -2.15 3.05 -9.50
N LYS A 148 -0.87 3.41 -9.66
CA LYS A 148 -0.15 3.25 -10.92
C LYS A 148 -0.07 1.78 -11.38
N HIS A 149 0.18 0.86 -10.44
CA HIS A 149 0.17 -0.58 -10.73
C HIS A 149 -1.18 -1.04 -11.31
N PHE A 150 -2.29 -0.68 -10.68
CA PHE A 150 -3.61 -1.10 -11.15
C PHE A 150 -4.04 -0.39 -12.44
N LEU A 151 -3.69 0.89 -12.63
CA LEU A 151 -3.90 1.57 -13.91
C LEU A 151 -3.13 0.88 -15.05
N THR A 152 -1.88 0.49 -14.81
CA THR A 152 -1.07 -0.26 -15.79
C THR A 152 -1.70 -1.62 -16.11
N LYS A 153 -2.18 -2.36 -15.10
CA LYS A 153 -2.90 -3.64 -15.32
C LYS A 153 -4.16 -3.49 -16.17
N GLN A 154 -4.81 -2.33 -16.07
CA GLN A 154 -5.99 -1.99 -16.85
C GLN A 154 -5.66 -1.43 -18.25
N ASN A 155 -4.36 -1.33 -18.60
CA ASN A 155 -3.86 -0.65 -19.81
C ASN A 155 -4.35 0.82 -19.89
N HIS A 156 -4.54 1.46 -18.75
CA HIS A 156 -4.92 2.86 -18.64
C HIS A 156 -3.69 3.77 -18.62
N THR A 157 -3.88 5.05 -19.00
CA THR A 157 -2.79 6.05 -18.91
C THR A 157 -2.41 6.33 -17.47
N LEU A 158 -1.12 6.58 -17.23
CA LEU A 158 -0.60 7.07 -15.94
C LEU A 158 -0.64 8.60 -15.83
N GLY A 159 -0.91 9.30 -16.93
CA GLY A 159 -1.02 10.76 -17.00
C GLY A 159 -2.34 11.32 -16.45
N VAL A 160 -2.89 10.71 -15.41
CA VAL A 160 -4.08 11.18 -14.70
C VAL A 160 -3.69 11.95 -13.43
N VAL A 161 -4.60 12.78 -12.92
CA VAL A 161 -4.35 13.55 -11.69
C VAL A 161 -4.13 12.62 -10.48
N GLU A 162 -3.28 13.03 -9.55
CA GLU A 162 -2.92 12.24 -8.36
C GLU A 162 -4.15 11.70 -7.61
N ARG A 163 -5.19 12.51 -7.49
CA ARG A 163 -6.46 12.10 -6.86
C ARG A 163 -7.03 10.84 -7.50
N ASP A 164 -7.02 10.76 -8.82
CA ASP A 164 -7.61 9.62 -9.56
C ASP A 164 -6.70 8.37 -9.44
N ILE A 165 -5.38 8.56 -9.33
CA ILE A 165 -4.44 7.47 -9.01
C ILE A 165 -4.75 6.89 -7.62
N ILE A 166 -4.93 7.76 -6.61
CA ILE A 166 -5.29 7.34 -5.24
C ILE A 166 -6.66 6.65 -5.23
N GLU A 167 -7.65 7.21 -5.94
CA GLU A 167 -8.98 6.61 -6.08
C GLU A 167 -8.89 5.19 -6.67
N CYS A 168 -8.10 5.01 -7.73
CA CYS A 168 -7.85 3.69 -8.33
C CYS A 168 -7.23 2.71 -7.31
N ALA A 169 -6.27 3.15 -6.50
CA ALA A 169 -5.69 2.34 -5.43
C ALA A 169 -6.75 1.94 -4.39
N VAL A 170 -7.55 2.90 -3.91
CA VAL A 170 -8.59 2.68 -2.90
C VAL A 170 -9.62 1.65 -3.38
N GLN A 171 -10.06 1.76 -4.63
CA GLN A 171 -11.03 0.84 -5.23
C GLN A 171 -10.42 -0.54 -5.47
N SER A 172 -9.23 -0.60 -6.06
CA SER A 172 -8.59 -1.87 -6.44
C SER A 172 -8.17 -2.71 -5.24
N LEU A 173 -7.69 -2.07 -4.18
CA LEU A 173 -7.36 -2.71 -2.90
C LEU A 173 -8.60 -3.00 -2.05
N GLY A 174 -9.77 -2.45 -2.40
CA GLY A 174 -11.00 -2.61 -1.63
C GLY A 174 -10.91 -2.00 -0.23
N LEU A 175 -10.30 -0.80 -0.09
CA LEU A 175 -10.08 -0.15 1.20
C LEU A 175 -11.36 0.34 1.88
N ASN A 176 -12.49 0.33 1.16
CA ASN A 176 -13.80 0.70 1.67
C ASN A 176 -14.63 -0.52 2.17
N ASP A 177 -14.04 -1.72 2.28
CA ASP A 177 -14.79 -2.95 2.60
C ASP A 177 -15.40 -2.95 4.00
N VAL A 178 -14.67 -2.49 5.00
CA VAL A 178 -15.11 -2.51 6.41
C VAL A 178 -15.42 -1.12 6.97
N SER A 179 -14.80 -0.10 6.43
CA SER A 179 -15.03 1.30 6.78
C SER A 179 -14.67 2.20 5.62
N LYS A 180 -15.27 3.40 5.55
CA LYS A 180 -14.93 4.36 4.50
C LYS A 180 -13.48 4.84 4.67
N PHE A 181 -12.68 4.68 3.63
CA PHE A 181 -11.33 5.24 3.57
C PHE A 181 -11.39 6.72 3.17
N ASN A 182 -10.88 7.59 4.03
CA ASN A 182 -10.78 9.02 3.75
C ASN A 182 -9.30 9.39 3.49
N PRO A 183 -8.90 9.70 2.24
CA PRO A 183 -7.51 10.04 1.93
C PRO A 183 -6.98 11.21 2.75
N SER A 184 -7.78 12.25 3.00
CA SER A 184 -7.33 13.44 3.76
C SER A 184 -7.02 13.16 5.23
N GLU A 185 -7.58 12.07 5.80
CA GLU A 185 -7.36 11.67 7.19
C GLU A 185 -6.33 10.53 7.32
N LYS A 186 -6.17 9.73 6.25
CA LYS A 186 -5.36 8.50 6.30
C LYS A 186 -4.01 8.63 5.64
N ILE A 187 -3.84 9.55 4.69
CA ILE A 187 -2.57 9.80 4.02
C ILE A 187 -1.81 10.85 4.81
N ILE A 188 -0.58 10.49 5.23
CA ILE A 188 0.26 11.34 6.11
C ILE A 188 0.44 12.73 5.50
N GLU A 189 0.82 12.82 4.23
CA GLU A 189 1.10 14.07 3.54
C GLU A 189 -0.15 14.94 3.46
N TYR A 190 -1.31 14.38 3.19
CA TYR A 190 -2.58 15.13 3.13
C TYR A 190 -3.05 15.58 4.51
N ALA A 191 -2.82 14.76 5.55
CA ALA A 191 -3.16 15.13 6.92
C ALA A 191 -2.27 16.25 7.49
N LEU A 192 -1.08 16.43 6.91
CA LEU A 192 -0.13 17.49 7.30
C LEU A 192 -0.20 18.71 6.37
N GLU A 193 -0.97 18.65 5.28
CA GLU A 193 -1.07 19.75 4.32
C GLU A 193 -1.71 20.97 4.98
N SER A 194 -0.99 22.10 4.95
CA SER A 194 -1.55 23.38 5.36
C SER A 194 -2.15 24.08 4.13
N ASN A 195 -3.33 24.67 4.30
CA ASN A 195 -4.01 25.42 3.22
C ASN A 195 -3.46 26.86 3.08
N ASP A 196 -2.17 27.07 3.40
CA ASP A 196 -1.52 28.38 3.40
C ASP A 196 -0.63 28.61 2.17
N GLY A 197 -0.68 27.71 1.18
CA GLY A 197 0.13 27.80 -0.03
C GLY A 197 -0.38 28.82 -1.03
N LEU A 198 0.50 29.33 -1.92
CA LEU A 198 0.08 30.23 -3.02
C LEU A 198 -0.94 29.59 -3.95
N MET A 199 -0.92 28.26 -4.09
CA MET A 199 -1.85 27.50 -4.94
C MET A 199 -3.24 27.34 -4.32
N ASP A 200 -3.36 27.55 -2.99
CA ASP A 200 -4.65 27.50 -2.28
C ASP A 200 -5.46 28.80 -2.44
N LEU A 201 -4.81 29.83 -2.93
CA LEU A 201 -5.47 31.10 -3.22
C LEU A 201 -6.38 30.99 -4.43
N SER A 202 -7.52 31.67 -4.38
CA SER A 202 -8.30 31.89 -5.60
C SER A 202 -7.45 32.62 -6.64
N SER A 203 -7.66 32.38 -7.93
CA SER A 203 -6.94 33.06 -9.01
C SER A 203 -6.99 34.58 -8.86
N ARG A 204 -8.10 35.14 -8.37
CA ARG A 204 -8.27 36.58 -8.11
C ARG A 204 -7.34 37.05 -6.99
N ASN A 205 -7.29 36.32 -5.88
CA ASN A 205 -6.45 36.65 -4.74
C ASN A 205 -4.96 36.52 -5.09
N LEU A 206 -4.58 35.50 -5.85
CA LEU A 206 -3.22 35.30 -6.33
C LEU A 206 -2.78 36.47 -7.23
N VAL A 207 -3.62 36.88 -8.20
CA VAL A 207 -3.35 38.02 -9.06
C VAL A 207 -3.22 39.32 -8.24
N SER A 208 -4.10 39.55 -7.27
CA SER A 208 -4.01 40.70 -6.37
C SER A 208 -2.72 40.71 -5.56
N LEU A 209 -2.31 39.55 -5.03
CA LEU A 209 -1.08 39.40 -4.25
C LEU A 209 0.18 39.67 -5.09
N ILE A 210 0.22 39.20 -6.35
CA ILE A 210 1.31 39.37 -7.29
C ILE A 210 1.41 40.87 -7.71
N SER A 211 0.29 41.56 -7.79
CA SER A 211 0.25 43.00 -8.19
C SER A 211 0.58 43.99 -7.04
N ASP A 212 0.75 43.48 -5.82
CA ASP A 212 1.11 44.32 -4.68
C ASP A 212 2.57 44.79 -4.75
N SER A 213 2.91 45.75 -3.94
CA SER A 213 4.27 46.33 -3.84
C SER A 213 5.30 45.41 -3.13
N SER A 214 4.87 44.21 -2.67
CA SER A 214 5.73 43.21 -2.07
C SER A 214 6.66 42.56 -3.11
N PRO A 215 7.97 42.31 -2.78
CA PRO A 215 8.87 41.61 -3.69
C PRO A 215 8.54 40.12 -3.86
N ALA A 216 7.65 39.55 -3.03
CA ALA A 216 7.21 38.15 -3.09
C ALA A 216 5.68 38.04 -2.85
N PRO A 217 4.96 37.21 -3.64
CA PRO A 217 5.43 36.39 -4.77
C PRO A 217 5.75 37.24 -6.01
N GLY A 218 6.88 36.95 -6.67
CA GLY A 218 7.36 37.70 -7.83
C GLY A 218 7.39 36.91 -9.13
N GLY A 219 8.20 37.36 -10.10
CA GLY A 219 8.30 36.77 -11.42
C GLY A 219 8.66 35.27 -11.43
N GLY A 220 9.44 34.77 -10.45
CA GLY A 220 9.73 33.36 -10.30
C GLY A 220 8.50 32.49 -10.03
N SER A 221 7.63 32.95 -9.12
CA SER A 221 6.35 32.25 -8.80
C SER A 221 5.40 32.24 -10.01
N VAL A 222 5.36 33.36 -10.75
CA VAL A 222 4.53 33.46 -11.98
C VAL A 222 5.06 32.54 -13.06
N ALA A 223 6.37 32.49 -13.28
CA ALA A 223 6.99 31.61 -14.27
C ALA A 223 6.76 30.12 -13.93
N ALA A 224 6.92 29.76 -12.65
CA ALA A 224 6.64 28.40 -12.18
C ALA A 224 5.19 28.00 -12.40
N LEU A 225 4.22 28.88 -12.08
CA LEU A 225 2.79 28.64 -12.32
C LEU A 225 2.50 28.46 -13.81
N ALA A 226 3.05 29.31 -14.68
CA ALA A 226 2.87 29.20 -16.12
C ALA A 226 3.44 27.87 -16.67
N GLY A 227 4.63 27.47 -16.18
CA GLY A 227 5.22 26.17 -16.51
C GLY A 227 4.36 24.98 -16.07
N THR A 228 3.83 25.04 -14.84
CA THR A 228 2.92 24.02 -14.31
C THR A 228 1.64 23.88 -15.14
N LEU A 229 1.03 25.01 -15.52
CA LEU A 229 -0.17 25.01 -16.39
C LEU A 229 0.15 24.42 -17.78
N GLY A 230 1.33 24.76 -18.35
CA GLY A 230 1.81 24.16 -19.60
C GLY A 230 1.98 22.65 -19.51
N ALA A 231 2.61 22.17 -18.46
CA ALA A 231 2.78 20.72 -18.20
C ALA A 231 1.42 20.02 -18.02
N ALA A 232 0.49 20.65 -17.29
CA ALA A 232 -0.86 20.11 -17.12
C ALA A 232 -1.62 19.96 -18.46
N LEU A 233 -1.46 20.91 -19.38
CA LEU A 233 -2.04 20.81 -20.73
C LEU A 233 -1.39 19.69 -21.55
N LEU A 234 -0.07 19.49 -21.43
CA LEU A 234 0.62 18.37 -22.11
C LEU A 234 0.12 17.01 -21.58
N SER A 235 0.01 16.87 -20.25
CA SER A 235 -0.55 15.68 -19.62
C SER A 235 -1.99 15.42 -20.08
N MET A 236 -2.82 16.47 -20.16
CA MET A 236 -4.20 16.37 -20.68
C MET A 236 -4.22 15.83 -22.12
N VAL A 237 -3.35 16.35 -23.00
CA VAL A 237 -3.26 15.88 -24.39
C VAL A 237 -2.80 14.43 -24.44
N GLY A 238 -1.78 14.04 -23.65
CA GLY A 238 -1.32 12.67 -23.51
C GLY A 238 -2.46 11.73 -23.12
N SER A 239 -3.21 12.08 -22.09
CA SER A 239 -4.36 11.29 -21.59
C SER A 239 -5.46 11.14 -22.64
N LEU A 240 -5.85 12.22 -23.31
CA LEU A 240 -6.88 12.22 -24.35
C LEU A 240 -6.50 11.42 -25.62
N THR A 241 -5.21 11.22 -25.86
CA THR A 241 -4.72 10.52 -27.05
C THR A 241 -4.29 9.07 -26.76
N HIS A 242 -4.00 8.74 -25.52
CA HIS A 242 -3.50 7.44 -25.09
C HIS A 242 -4.38 6.25 -25.53
N GLU A 243 -5.70 6.40 -25.49
CA GLU A 243 -6.64 5.33 -25.83
C GLU A 243 -6.98 5.27 -27.31
N LYS A 244 -6.60 6.28 -28.11
CA LYS A 244 -6.90 6.31 -29.53
C LYS A 244 -6.04 5.30 -30.30
N LYS A 245 -6.71 4.54 -31.18
CA LYS A 245 -6.07 3.47 -31.97
C LYS A 245 -4.89 3.96 -32.82
N GLU A 246 -4.93 5.20 -33.27
CA GLU A 246 -3.93 5.84 -34.12
C GLU A 246 -2.58 6.04 -33.39
N TYR A 247 -2.59 6.08 -32.04
CA TYR A 247 -1.42 6.37 -31.21
C TYR A 247 -0.96 5.21 -30.35
N LEU A 248 -1.41 3.97 -30.62
CA LEU A 248 -1.03 2.78 -29.85
C LEU A 248 0.49 2.58 -29.74
N SER A 249 1.25 2.89 -30.79
CA SER A 249 2.71 2.80 -30.81
C SER A 249 3.43 3.86 -29.96
N SER A 250 2.71 4.88 -29.51
CA SER A 250 3.28 6.00 -28.74
C SER A 250 2.88 5.97 -27.26
N ARG A 251 2.15 4.95 -26.80
CA ARG A 251 1.63 4.86 -25.44
C ARG A 251 2.70 4.93 -24.35
N GLU A 252 3.81 4.21 -24.55
CA GLU A 252 4.92 4.23 -23.58
C GLU A 252 5.47 5.65 -23.41
N LYS A 253 5.68 6.39 -24.50
CA LYS A 253 6.14 7.78 -24.44
C LYS A 253 5.12 8.72 -23.78
N MET A 254 3.82 8.46 -23.93
CA MET A 254 2.77 9.27 -23.29
C MET A 254 2.71 9.06 -21.77
N ASN A 255 3.16 7.91 -21.27
CA ASN A 255 3.23 7.64 -19.84
C ASN A 255 4.50 8.21 -19.17
N GLU A 256 5.47 8.68 -19.97
CA GLU A 256 6.70 9.34 -19.48
C GLU A 256 6.55 10.86 -19.33
N ILE A 257 5.49 11.44 -19.92
CA ILE A 257 5.16 12.87 -19.87
C ILE A 257 4.29 13.17 -18.63
#